data_46c7c68f67b21d602777ede49db476e6
#
_entry.id   46c7c68f67b21d602777ede49db476e6
#
_cell.length_a   1.000
_cell.length_b   1.000
_cell.length_c   1.000
_cell.angle_alpha   90.00
_cell.angle_beta   90.00
_cell.angle_gamma   90.00
#
_symmetry.space_group_name_H-M   'P 1'
#
loop_
_entity.id
_entity.type
_entity.pdbx_description
1 polymer ?
#
loop_
_entity_poly.entity_id
_entity_poly.type
_entity_poly.pdbx_seq_one_letter_code
_entity_poly.pdbx_strand_id
1 'polypeptide(L)'
;MSSIVINVAPAGSKVFKQLQWNRVHIKKSLDEICHSLTLELPISQKDLLHKHDTIEVRFYNKHITHNNGNLRVTTVRIDEITDTTDSGRKYITVLGRSPARDIIDSTWTGTTESATLLQVAETIAKGSFGIEVQHLPRGVDYTETIPVFAWDCESPWTQLVNAAENQGYVFTSNEAGELYLTKSGRDASQWHFILAEGMNIKSVETTESGAEQFHEYIVVSSGLEGRAIDPLCNNKRILTLNLSDFKLDQEKVNRRAQIELYRRRRRTTTVTVSGWGLTDAQIKSFETTHEKELFFNPNFLIPVYIPSAGLDCTMMISEVEYRAESSVFDCTISLVNPEVYMGKEGTVFKDKKSGLKGKQKTGFNAFIEEVEQRQKAAK
;
A
#
# COMPACT_ATOMS: atom_id res chain seq x y z
N MET A 1 -4.13 -10.50 25.03
CA MET A 1 -3.01 -9.55 24.84
C MET A 1 -2.43 -9.79 23.47
N SER A 2 -2.30 -8.74 22.71
CA SER A 2 -1.59 -8.75 21.43
C SER A 2 -0.10 -8.64 21.66
N SER A 3 0.71 -9.33 20.86
CA SER A 3 2.18 -9.24 20.90
C SER A 3 2.78 -9.31 19.50
N ILE A 4 3.97 -8.74 19.35
CA ILE A 4 4.74 -8.81 18.11
C ILE A 4 5.83 -9.86 18.29
N VAL A 5 5.93 -10.76 17.33
CA VAL A 5 6.94 -11.80 17.25
C VAL A 5 7.78 -11.55 16.01
N ILE A 6 9.09 -11.49 16.19
CA ILE A 6 10.05 -11.30 15.10
C ILE A 6 10.92 -12.53 15.01
N ASN A 7 10.99 -13.07 13.81
CA ASN A 7 11.74 -14.28 13.53
C ASN A 7 12.76 -14.02 12.41
N VAL A 8 13.94 -14.63 12.51
CA VAL A 8 14.97 -14.61 11.48
C VAL A 8 15.28 -16.02 11.00
N ALA A 9 15.47 -16.18 9.72
CA ALA A 9 15.97 -17.40 9.10
C ALA A 9 17.17 -17.09 8.19
N PRO A 10 18.22 -17.91 8.19
CA PRO A 10 19.32 -17.80 7.22
C PRO A 10 18.79 -17.78 5.78
N ALA A 11 19.50 -17.09 4.89
CA ALA A 11 19.14 -17.02 3.48
C ALA A 11 18.89 -18.41 2.89
N GLY A 12 17.73 -18.60 2.26
CA GLY A 12 17.28 -19.89 1.68
C GLY A 12 16.80 -20.93 2.69
N SER A 13 16.88 -20.67 4.01
CA SER A 13 16.36 -21.55 5.06
C SER A 13 14.88 -21.25 5.36
N LYS A 14 14.17 -22.30 5.80
CA LYS A 14 12.80 -22.18 6.35
C LYS A 14 12.78 -22.37 7.89
N VAL A 15 13.96 -22.48 8.51
CA VAL A 15 14.09 -22.67 9.96
C VAL A 15 14.25 -21.29 10.60
N PHE A 16 13.23 -20.85 11.29
CA PHE A 16 13.18 -19.53 11.94
C PHE A 16 13.61 -19.61 13.40
N LYS A 17 14.37 -18.59 13.84
CA LYS A 17 14.70 -18.32 15.24
C LYS A 17 14.05 -17.01 15.66
N GLN A 18 13.46 -16.98 16.86
CA GLN A 18 12.85 -15.77 17.40
C GLN A 18 13.93 -14.79 17.88
N LEU A 19 13.75 -13.51 17.55
CA LEU A 19 14.60 -12.41 18.00
C LEU A 19 13.96 -11.66 19.17
N GLN A 20 14.80 -11.16 20.07
CA GLN A 20 14.45 -10.10 21.01
C GLN A 20 14.60 -8.76 20.29
N TRP A 21 13.72 -7.82 20.54
CA TRP A 21 13.72 -6.52 19.86
C TRP A 21 13.38 -5.38 20.81
N ASN A 22 13.86 -4.16 20.48
CA ASN A 22 13.61 -2.92 21.21
C ASN A 22 12.60 -2.05 20.48
N ARG A 23 12.76 -1.93 19.14
CA ARG A 23 11.91 -1.10 18.29
C ARG A 23 11.68 -1.78 16.93
N VAL A 24 10.45 -1.65 16.45
CA VAL A 24 10.04 -2.11 15.11
C VAL A 24 9.37 -0.95 14.40
N HIS A 25 9.77 -0.69 13.18
CA HIS A 25 9.12 0.22 12.27
C HIS A 25 8.96 -0.47 10.90
N ILE A 26 7.73 -0.58 10.43
CA ILE A 26 7.39 -1.19 9.14
C ILE A 26 6.65 -0.13 8.33
N LYS A 27 7.07 0.07 7.09
CA LYS A 27 6.38 0.92 6.13
C LYS A 27 5.86 0.08 4.97
N LYS A 28 4.61 0.34 4.56
CA LYS A 28 3.97 -0.22 3.37
C LYS A 28 3.33 0.93 2.60
N SER A 29 3.53 0.99 1.29
CA SER A 29 3.00 2.07 0.45
C SER A 29 2.49 1.52 -0.89
N LEU A 30 1.56 2.26 -1.53
CA LEU A 30 1.15 2.01 -2.93
C LEU A 30 2.14 2.62 -3.92
N ASP A 31 2.89 3.63 -3.50
CA ASP A 31 3.89 4.30 -4.34
C ASP A 31 5.22 3.51 -4.35
N GLU A 32 5.39 2.57 -3.41
CA GLU A 32 6.58 1.73 -3.28
C GLU A 32 6.18 0.26 -3.25
N ILE A 33 6.72 -0.55 -4.15
CA ILE A 33 6.43 -1.99 -4.18
C ILE A 33 6.94 -2.69 -2.92
N CYS A 34 8.10 -2.26 -2.40
CA CYS A 34 8.73 -2.92 -1.27
C CYS A 34 8.14 -2.45 0.05
N HIS A 35 7.76 -3.40 0.90
CA HIS A 35 7.68 -3.11 2.32
C HIS A 35 9.09 -2.85 2.84
N SER A 36 9.25 -1.88 3.72
CA SER A 36 10.51 -1.63 4.42
C SER A 36 10.36 -1.94 5.92
N LEU A 37 11.45 -2.43 6.51
CA LEU A 37 11.56 -2.71 7.94
C LEU A 37 12.81 -2.01 8.48
N THR A 38 12.63 -1.27 9.58
CA THR A 38 13.71 -0.84 10.46
C THR A 38 13.51 -1.52 11.82
N LEU A 39 14.52 -2.24 12.27
CA LEU A 39 14.47 -3.03 13.50
C LEU A 39 15.65 -2.67 14.40
N GLU A 40 15.38 -2.31 15.66
CA GLU A 40 16.41 -2.13 16.69
C GLU A 40 16.43 -3.33 17.63
N LEU A 41 17.61 -3.91 17.80
CA LEU A 41 17.82 -5.14 18.56
C LEU A 41 18.88 -4.93 19.65
N PRO A 42 18.82 -5.69 20.77
CA PRO A 42 19.94 -5.80 21.70
C PRO A 42 21.20 -6.33 21.00
N ILE A 43 22.39 -5.85 21.41
CA ILE A 43 23.67 -6.29 20.84
C ILE A 43 23.90 -7.79 20.95
N SER A 44 23.30 -8.44 21.94
CA SER A 44 23.37 -9.90 22.16
C SER A 44 22.74 -10.73 21.03
N GLN A 45 21.99 -10.11 20.11
CA GLN A 45 21.37 -10.79 18.97
C GLN A 45 22.27 -10.78 17.71
N LYS A 46 23.46 -10.17 17.78
CA LYS A 46 24.33 -9.94 16.62
C LYS A 46 24.67 -11.22 15.85
N ASP A 47 25.03 -12.26 16.57
CA ASP A 47 25.48 -13.54 15.97
C ASP A 47 24.35 -14.33 15.28
N LEU A 48 23.10 -13.88 15.43
CA LEU A 48 21.93 -14.47 14.76
C LEU A 48 21.61 -13.82 13.41
N LEU A 49 22.34 -12.74 13.04
CA LEU A 49 22.00 -11.88 11.92
C LEU A 49 23.08 -11.87 10.86
N HIS A 50 22.71 -12.14 9.61
CA HIS A 50 23.58 -11.99 8.45
C HIS A 50 22.87 -11.23 7.34
N LYS A 51 23.63 -10.61 6.44
CA LYS A 51 23.07 -9.99 5.23
C LYS A 51 22.29 -11.03 4.43
N HIS A 52 21.18 -10.59 3.85
CA HIS A 52 20.26 -11.40 3.06
C HIS A 52 19.44 -12.45 3.83
N ASP A 53 19.62 -12.57 5.14
CA ASP A 53 18.71 -13.37 5.97
C ASP A 53 17.27 -12.84 5.85
N THR A 54 16.32 -13.75 6.03
CA THR A 54 14.89 -13.42 5.96
C THR A 54 14.37 -13.10 7.36
N ILE A 55 13.71 -11.97 7.50
CA ILE A 55 12.98 -11.59 8.72
C ILE A 55 11.48 -11.65 8.45
N GLU A 56 10.75 -12.36 9.31
CA GLU A 56 9.29 -12.31 9.37
C GLU A 56 8.86 -11.53 10.62
N VAL A 57 8.00 -10.54 10.43
CA VAL A 57 7.29 -9.87 11.51
C VAL A 57 5.90 -10.44 11.58
N ARG A 58 5.53 -10.95 12.77
CA ARG A 58 4.22 -11.53 13.03
C ARG A 58 3.53 -10.83 14.16
N PHE A 59 2.22 -10.75 14.08
CA PHE A 59 1.34 -10.27 15.12
C PHE A 59 0.59 -11.45 15.73
N TYR A 60 0.69 -11.59 17.04
CA TYR A 60 -0.03 -12.62 17.77
C TYR A 60 -1.20 -12.00 18.54
N ASN A 61 -2.37 -12.60 18.42
CA ASN A 61 -3.54 -12.27 19.24
C ASN A 61 -4.35 -13.53 19.51
N LYS A 62 -4.53 -13.86 20.80
CA LYS A 62 -5.24 -15.06 21.24
C LYS A 62 -6.72 -15.15 20.83
N HIS A 63 -7.31 -14.04 20.41
CA HIS A 63 -8.71 -13.99 19.98
C HIS A 63 -8.91 -14.24 18.47
N ILE A 64 -7.82 -14.32 17.74
CA ILE A 64 -7.84 -14.70 16.33
C ILE A 64 -7.79 -16.24 16.25
N THR A 65 -8.81 -16.84 15.67
CA THR A 65 -8.92 -18.31 15.56
C THR A 65 -8.09 -18.86 14.40
N HIS A 66 -7.86 -18.04 13.39
CA HIS A 66 -7.10 -18.44 12.20
C HIS A 66 -5.58 -18.45 12.52
N ASN A 67 -4.83 -19.41 11.92
CA ASN A 67 -3.39 -19.58 12.14
C ASN A 67 -2.95 -19.59 13.62
N ASN A 68 -3.78 -20.10 14.53
CA ASN A 68 -3.54 -20.07 15.97
C ASN A 68 -3.23 -18.65 16.51
N GLY A 69 -3.87 -17.64 15.91
CA GLY A 69 -3.69 -16.23 16.29
C GLY A 69 -2.38 -15.59 15.83
N ASN A 70 -1.59 -16.26 14.99
CA ASN A 70 -0.27 -15.83 14.58
C ASN A 70 -0.28 -15.36 13.12
N LEU A 71 -0.48 -14.07 12.89
CA LEU A 71 -0.62 -13.47 11.59
C LEU A 71 0.69 -12.86 11.10
N ARG A 72 1.02 -13.06 9.85
CA ARG A 72 2.17 -12.42 9.22
C ARG A 72 1.83 -10.98 8.86
N VAL A 73 2.67 -10.04 9.31
CA VAL A 73 2.55 -8.62 8.96
C VAL A 73 3.40 -8.29 7.74
N THR A 74 4.65 -8.75 7.74
CA THR A 74 5.56 -8.58 6.60
C THR A 74 6.68 -9.60 6.62
N THR A 75 7.26 -9.84 5.44
CA THR A 75 8.49 -10.61 5.23
C THR A 75 9.47 -9.74 4.48
N VAL A 76 10.69 -9.61 4.99
CA VAL A 76 11.76 -8.81 4.38
C VAL A 76 13.08 -9.59 4.37
N ARG A 77 13.99 -9.20 3.49
CA ARG A 77 15.40 -9.62 3.50
C ARG A 77 16.24 -8.50 4.07
N ILE A 78 17.27 -8.85 4.85
CA ILE A 78 18.19 -7.89 5.43
C ILE A 78 19.04 -7.24 4.34
N ASP A 79 19.00 -5.91 4.27
CA ASP A 79 19.86 -5.09 3.41
C ASP A 79 21.12 -4.65 4.16
N GLU A 80 20.93 -4.16 5.39
CA GLU A 80 21.98 -3.53 6.18
C GLU A 80 21.88 -3.90 7.64
N ILE A 81 23.02 -4.08 8.27
CA ILE A 81 23.16 -4.28 9.72
C ILE A 81 24.18 -3.27 10.22
N THR A 82 23.75 -2.40 11.13
CA THR A 82 24.59 -1.34 11.70
C THR A 82 24.72 -1.52 13.21
N ASP A 83 25.95 -1.65 13.70
CA ASP A 83 26.25 -1.63 15.14
C ASP A 83 26.36 -0.19 15.63
N THR A 84 25.58 0.17 16.63
CA THR A 84 25.59 1.51 17.20
C THR A 84 25.99 1.48 18.67
N THR A 85 26.86 2.42 19.03
CA THR A 85 27.20 2.69 20.43
C THR A 85 26.91 4.19 20.69
N ASP A 86 25.91 4.45 21.51
CA ASP A 86 25.51 5.81 21.87
C ASP A 86 25.42 5.95 23.39
N SER A 87 26.18 6.88 23.95
CA SER A 87 26.17 7.20 25.39
C SER A 87 26.24 5.96 26.31
N GLY A 88 27.04 4.94 25.90
CA GLY A 88 27.20 3.69 26.62
C GLY A 88 26.13 2.62 26.32
N ARG A 89 25.07 2.94 25.59
CA ARG A 89 24.09 1.97 25.11
C ARG A 89 24.58 1.36 23.79
N LYS A 90 24.57 0.03 23.71
CA LYS A 90 24.95 -0.72 22.49
C LYS A 90 23.73 -1.43 21.93
N TYR A 91 23.46 -1.22 20.67
CA TYR A 91 22.34 -1.86 19.97
C TYR A 91 22.66 -2.06 18.48
N ILE A 92 21.86 -2.86 17.81
CA ILE A 92 21.96 -3.14 16.38
C ILE A 92 20.73 -2.56 15.70
N THR A 93 20.96 -1.85 14.61
CA THR A 93 19.90 -1.44 13.66
C THR A 93 19.97 -2.33 12.43
N VAL A 94 18.85 -2.93 12.08
CA VAL A 94 18.69 -3.75 10.88
C VAL A 94 17.72 -3.05 9.94
N LEU A 95 18.16 -2.85 8.70
CA LEU A 95 17.30 -2.38 7.62
C LEU A 95 17.03 -3.54 6.67
N GLY A 96 15.78 -3.67 6.24
CA GLY A 96 15.39 -4.71 5.30
C GLY A 96 14.23 -4.26 4.41
N ARG A 97 14.16 -4.85 3.23
CA ARG A 97 13.08 -4.65 2.26
C ARG A 97 12.47 -5.99 1.84
N SER A 98 11.22 -5.96 1.39
CA SER A 98 10.57 -7.18 0.86
C SER A 98 11.34 -7.73 -0.35
N PRO A 99 11.22 -9.04 -0.68
CA PRO A 99 11.94 -9.68 -1.77
C PRO A 99 11.78 -9.00 -3.14
N ALA A 100 10.70 -8.26 -3.36
CA ALA A 100 10.46 -7.49 -4.58
C ALA A 100 11.57 -6.45 -4.88
N ARG A 101 12.43 -6.11 -3.89
CA ARG A 101 13.62 -5.27 -4.10
C ARG A 101 14.54 -5.79 -5.20
N ASP A 102 14.63 -7.12 -5.35
CA ASP A 102 15.52 -7.73 -6.34
C ASP A 102 15.12 -7.32 -7.78
N ILE A 103 13.82 -7.06 -8.02
CA ILE A 103 13.31 -6.56 -9.30
C ILE A 103 13.69 -5.09 -9.52
N ILE A 104 13.71 -4.28 -8.45
CA ILE A 104 14.02 -2.85 -8.52
C ILE A 104 15.52 -2.62 -8.72
N ASP A 105 16.32 -3.34 -7.93
CA ASP A 105 17.76 -3.11 -7.81
C ASP A 105 18.56 -3.81 -8.93
N SER A 106 17.91 -4.67 -9.72
CA SER A 106 18.55 -5.40 -10.80
C SER A 106 18.40 -4.69 -12.14
N THR A 107 19.42 -4.81 -12.97
CA THR A 107 19.34 -4.51 -14.40
C THR A 107 19.16 -5.82 -15.16
N TRP A 108 18.36 -5.80 -16.21
CA TRP A 108 18.05 -6.99 -16.98
C TRP A 108 17.92 -6.69 -18.45
N THR A 109 18.11 -7.69 -19.28
CA THR A 109 17.86 -7.62 -20.73
C THR A 109 16.93 -8.74 -21.13
N GLY A 110 15.83 -8.41 -21.77
CA GLY A 110 14.86 -9.40 -22.23
C GLY A 110 13.71 -8.79 -23.01
N THR A 111 12.94 -9.65 -23.63
CA THR A 111 11.78 -9.27 -24.44
C THR A 111 10.68 -10.31 -24.31
N THR A 112 9.43 -9.86 -24.21
CA THR A 112 8.26 -10.70 -24.37
C THR A 112 7.36 -10.13 -25.46
N GLU A 113 6.74 -10.98 -26.26
CA GLU A 113 5.86 -10.59 -27.36
C GLU A 113 4.45 -11.14 -27.10
N SER A 114 3.44 -10.30 -27.36
CA SER A 114 2.02 -10.68 -27.24
C SER A 114 1.65 -11.33 -25.90
N ALA A 115 2.26 -10.87 -24.81
CA ALA A 115 2.04 -11.39 -23.46
C ALA A 115 1.08 -10.49 -22.67
N THR A 116 0.31 -11.07 -21.77
CA THR A 116 -0.48 -10.30 -20.81
C THR A 116 0.41 -9.70 -19.72
N LEU A 117 -0.05 -8.64 -19.04
CA LEU A 117 0.68 -8.03 -17.95
C LEU A 117 1.06 -9.07 -16.87
N LEU A 118 0.15 -10.00 -16.56
CA LEU A 118 0.41 -11.07 -15.59
C LEU A 118 1.54 -11.99 -16.06
N GLN A 119 1.52 -12.43 -17.34
CA GLN A 119 2.58 -13.26 -17.91
C GLN A 119 3.94 -12.57 -17.92
N VAL A 120 3.97 -11.26 -18.22
CA VAL A 120 5.20 -10.47 -18.15
C VAL A 120 5.71 -10.41 -16.71
N ALA A 121 4.83 -10.13 -15.74
CA ALA A 121 5.19 -10.08 -14.33
C ALA A 121 5.71 -11.44 -13.82
N GLU A 122 5.09 -12.55 -14.21
CA GLU A 122 5.54 -13.90 -13.86
C GLU A 122 6.90 -14.22 -14.49
N THR A 123 7.11 -13.85 -15.76
CA THR A 123 8.39 -14.05 -16.44
C THR A 123 9.52 -13.32 -15.72
N ILE A 124 9.30 -12.07 -15.31
CA ILE A 124 10.28 -11.27 -14.61
C ILE A 124 10.44 -11.75 -13.16
N ALA A 125 9.38 -11.70 -12.37
CA ALA A 125 9.45 -11.93 -10.93
C ALA A 125 9.77 -13.40 -10.61
N LYS A 126 9.01 -14.35 -11.15
CA LYS A 126 9.19 -15.76 -10.87
C LYS A 126 10.33 -16.36 -11.66
N GLY A 127 10.39 -16.08 -12.98
CA GLY A 127 11.41 -16.65 -13.87
C GLY A 127 12.82 -16.20 -13.57
N SER A 128 13.01 -14.92 -13.22
CA SER A 128 14.34 -14.35 -13.01
C SER A 128 14.75 -14.24 -11.55
N PHE A 129 13.81 -13.97 -10.65
CA PHE A 129 14.10 -13.67 -9.23
C PHE A 129 13.52 -14.68 -8.25
N GLY A 130 12.73 -15.65 -8.70
CA GLY A 130 12.08 -16.65 -7.83
C GLY A 130 11.03 -16.05 -6.91
N ILE A 131 10.45 -14.90 -7.27
CA ILE A 131 9.41 -14.20 -6.53
C ILE A 131 8.06 -14.60 -7.10
N GLU A 132 7.20 -15.20 -6.29
CA GLU A 132 5.87 -15.57 -6.73
C GLU A 132 5.02 -14.32 -7.05
N VAL A 133 4.15 -14.45 -8.06
CA VAL A 133 3.22 -13.40 -8.45
C VAL A 133 1.82 -13.83 -8.08
N GLN A 134 1.15 -13.02 -7.28
CA GLN A 134 -0.25 -13.19 -6.95
C GLN A 134 -1.07 -12.07 -7.59
N HIS A 135 -2.35 -12.33 -7.82
CA HIS A 135 -3.27 -11.36 -8.39
C HIS A 135 -4.68 -11.55 -7.82
N LEU A 136 -5.52 -10.53 -7.96
CA LEU A 136 -6.93 -10.63 -7.59
C LEU A 136 -7.63 -11.72 -8.41
N PRO A 137 -8.24 -12.72 -7.76
CA PRO A 137 -8.74 -13.92 -8.45
C PRO A 137 -10.08 -13.71 -9.16
N ARG A 138 -10.83 -12.63 -8.90
CA ARG A 138 -12.18 -12.45 -9.44
C ARG A 138 -12.46 -11.04 -9.92
N GLY A 139 -13.14 -10.94 -11.08
CA GLY A 139 -13.66 -9.68 -11.62
C GLY A 139 -12.61 -8.74 -12.21
N VAL A 140 -11.40 -9.23 -12.44
CA VAL A 140 -10.33 -8.53 -13.10
C VAL A 140 -9.96 -9.28 -14.37
N ASP A 141 -10.04 -8.60 -15.49
CA ASP A 141 -9.69 -9.14 -16.80
C ASP A 141 -8.22 -8.80 -17.11
N TYR A 142 -7.37 -9.82 -17.09
CA TYR A 142 -5.94 -9.70 -17.44
C TYR A 142 -5.67 -10.14 -18.88
N THR A 143 -6.69 -10.21 -19.72
CA THR A 143 -6.57 -10.73 -21.09
C THR A 143 -5.95 -9.73 -22.07
N GLU A 144 -5.87 -8.46 -21.71
CA GLU A 144 -5.25 -7.46 -22.56
C GLU A 144 -3.76 -7.75 -22.72
N THR A 145 -3.33 -7.94 -24.00
CA THR A 145 -1.95 -8.23 -24.32
C THR A 145 -1.13 -6.96 -24.55
N ILE A 146 0.13 -7.00 -24.12
CA ILE A 146 1.14 -6.03 -24.45
C ILE A 146 1.82 -6.56 -25.72
N PRO A 147 1.78 -5.83 -26.84
CA PRO A 147 2.33 -6.32 -28.13
C PRO A 147 3.80 -6.70 -28.04
N VAL A 148 4.60 -5.81 -27.45
CA VAL A 148 6.01 -6.04 -27.15
C VAL A 148 6.31 -5.39 -25.81
N PHE A 149 6.91 -6.15 -24.93
CA PHE A 149 7.49 -5.64 -23.67
C PHE A 149 8.98 -5.93 -23.71
N ALA A 150 9.80 -4.90 -23.71
CA ALA A 150 11.25 -5.00 -23.75
C ALA A 150 11.87 -4.22 -22.59
N TRP A 151 12.92 -4.76 -22.00
CA TRP A 151 13.77 -4.07 -21.04
C TRP A 151 15.23 -4.28 -21.42
N ASP A 152 15.94 -3.20 -21.59
CA ASP A 152 17.32 -3.21 -22.07
C ASP A 152 18.24 -2.49 -21.09
N CYS A 153 18.98 -3.27 -20.31
CA CYS A 153 19.95 -2.79 -19.32
C CYS A 153 19.39 -1.83 -18.25
N GLU A 154 18.06 -1.70 -18.15
CA GLU A 154 17.38 -0.92 -17.12
C GLU A 154 16.76 -1.82 -16.06
N SER A 155 16.28 -1.23 -14.97
CA SER A 155 15.46 -1.95 -14.02
C SER A 155 14.14 -2.36 -14.67
N PRO A 156 13.79 -3.65 -14.68
CA PRO A 156 12.53 -4.11 -15.26
C PRO A 156 11.31 -3.52 -14.52
N TRP A 157 11.52 -3.02 -13.30
CA TRP A 157 10.48 -2.44 -12.47
C TRP A 157 9.80 -1.23 -13.10
N THR A 158 10.58 -0.26 -13.61
CA THR A 158 10.02 0.97 -14.20
C THR A 158 9.10 0.66 -15.38
N GLN A 159 9.53 -0.25 -16.24
CA GLN A 159 8.74 -0.71 -17.39
C GLN A 159 7.47 -1.46 -16.95
N LEU A 160 7.58 -2.32 -15.93
CA LEU A 160 6.46 -3.10 -15.41
C LEU A 160 5.40 -2.21 -14.78
N VAL A 161 5.80 -1.18 -14.00
CA VAL A 161 4.89 -0.18 -13.43
C VAL A 161 4.16 0.59 -14.52
N ASN A 162 4.87 1.10 -15.52
CA ASN A 162 4.26 1.81 -16.63
C ASN A 162 3.24 0.94 -17.38
N ALA A 163 3.57 -0.32 -17.64
CA ALA A 163 2.65 -1.26 -18.27
C ALA A 163 1.38 -1.49 -17.42
N ALA A 164 1.54 -1.65 -16.10
CA ALA A 164 0.43 -1.81 -15.17
C ALA A 164 -0.47 -0.57 -15.13
N GLU A 165 0.12 0.61 -14.97
CA GLU A 165 -0.62 1.87 -14.90
C GLU A 165 -1.38 2.19 -16.20
N ASN A 166 -0.81 1.86 -17.36
CA ASN A 166 -1.47 2.01 -18.65
C ASN A 166 -2.75 1.15 -18.76
N GLN A 167 -2.80 0.01 -18.08
CA GLN A 167 -3.95 -0.88 -18.00
C GLN A 167 -4.81 -0.63 -16.74
N GLY A 168 -4.42 0.31 -15.88
CA GLY A 168 -5.13 0.66 -14.64
C GLY A 168 -4.95 -0.34 -13.50
N TYR A 169 -3.79 -1.01 -13.46
CA TYR A 169 -3.38 -1.89 -12.38
C TYR A 169 -2.31 -1.25 -11.51
N VAL A 170 -2.11 -1.83 -10.34
CA VAL A 170 -1.10 -1.43 -9.35
C VAL A 170 -0.36 -2.69 -8.91
N PHE A 171 0.96 -2.59 -8.81
CA PHE A 171 1.79 -3.59 -8.15
C PHE A 171 2.07 -3.20 -6.70
N THR A 172 2.03 -4.16 -5.80
CA THR A 172 2.44 -4.03 -4.40
C THR A 172 3.04 -5.35 -3.92
N SER A 173 3.61 -5.38 -2.72
CA SER A 173 4.00 -6.63 -2.07
C SER A 173 2.90 -7.08 -1.11
N ASN A 174 2.69 -8.39 -0.99
CA ASN A 174 1.86 -8.97 0.05
C ASN A 174 2.68 -9.22 1.33
N GLU A 175 2.06 -9.75 2.37
CA GLU A 175 2.69 -10.02 3.66
C GLU A 175 3.79 -11.10 3.59
N ALA A 176 3.76 -11.95 2.56
CA ALA A 176 4.80 -12.94 2.29
C ALA A 176 6.01 -12.35 1.53
N GLY A 177 5.90 -11.11 1.07
CA GLY A 177 6.90 -10.46 0.22
C GLY A 177 6.82 -10.86 -1.25
N GLU A 178 5.72 -11.49 -1.66
CA GLU A 178 5.44 -11.83 -3.06
C GLU A 178 4.91 -10.61 -3.81
N LEU A 179 5.10 -10.59 -5.12
CA LEU A 179 4.55 -9.55 -5.98
C LEU A 179 3.03 -9.71 -6.11
N TYR A 180 2.28 -8.66 -5.83
CA TYR A 180 0.83 -8.68 -5.88
C TYR A 180 0.29 -7.68 -6.90
N LEU A 181 -0.43 -8.18 -7.92
CA LEU A 181 -1.06 -7.36 -8.95
C LEU A 181 -2.54 -7.16 -8.62
N THR A 182 -2.93 -5.89 -8.52
CA THR A 182 -4.28 -5.51 -8.11
C THR A 182 -4.79 -4.27 -8.87
N LYS A 183 -6.04 -3.90 -8.63
CA LYS A 183 -6.60 -2.61 -9.05
C LYS A 183 -6.73 -1.69 -7.84
N SER A 184 -6.53 -0.41 -8.07
CA SER A 184 -6.73 0.61 -7.04
C SER A 184 -8.17 0.55 -6.49
N GLY A 185 -8.29 0.55 -5.15
CA GLY A 185 -9.55 0.52 -4.43
C GLY A 185 -10.38 -0.76 -4.59
N ARG A 186 -9.81 -1.85 -5.15
CA ARG A 186 -10.48 -3.14 -5.31
C ARG A 186 -10.17 -4.15 -4.21
N ASP A 187 -9.12 -3.93 -3.45
CA ASP A 187 -8.89 -4.70 -2.26
C ASP A 187 -9.98 -4.36 -1.24
N ALA A 188 -10.34 -5.30 -0.39
CA ALA A 188 -11.53 -5.24 0.44
C ALA A 188 -11.76 -3.87 1.09
N SER A 189 -12.98 -3.37 1.03
CA SER A 189 -13.37 -2.24 1.85
C SER A 189 -13.29 -2.66 3.31
N GLN A 190 -12.46 -1.99 4.10
CA GLN A 190 -12.35 -2.26 5.53
C GLN A 190 -13.52 -1.62 6.28
N TRP A 191 -14.72 -2.11 6.06
CA TRP A 191 -15.94 -1.63 6.71
C TRP A 191 -15.91 -1.75 8.24
N HIS A 192 -14.98 -2.55 8.78
CA HIS A 192 -14.79 -2.74 10.21
C HIS A 192 -14.01 -1.60 10.87
N PHE A 193 -13.31 -0.80 10.07
CA PHE A 193 -12.58 0.36 10.54
C PHE A 193 -13.29 1.63 10.10
N ILE A 194 -13.42 2.55 11.02
CA ILE A 194 -13.71 3.95 10.76
C ILE A 194 -12.62 4.78 11.41
N LEU A 195 -12.10 5.75 10.71
CA LEU A 195 -11.21 6.76 11.28
C LEU A 195 -12.03 7.97 11.68
N ALA A 196 -12.21 8.19 12.97
CA ALA A 196 -13.03 9.27 13.47
C ALA A 196 -12.27 10.11 14.50
N GLU A 197 -12.27 11.42 14.27
CA GLU A 197 -11.71 12.41 15.19
C GLU A 197 -12.45 12.36 16.53
N GLY A 198 -11.70 12.38 17.64
CA GLY A 198 -12.26 12.22 18.99
C GLY A 198 -12.58 10.79 19.42
N MET A 199 -12.39 9.78 18.55
CA MET A 199 -12.62 8.36 18.88
C MET A 199 -11.33 7.55 18.89
N ASN A 200 -10.68 7.39 17.74
CA ASN A 200 -9.53 6.52 17.57
C ASN A 200 -8.32 7.21 16.94
N ILE A 201 -8.45 8.47 16.58
CA ILE A 201 -7.37 9.28 16.01
C ILE A 201 -6.64 10.02 17.13
N LYS A 202 -5.32 9.87 17.20
CA LYS A 202 -4.43 10.59 18.13
C LYS A 202 -4.00 11.94 17.58
N SER A 203 -3.67 12.00 16.29
CA SER A 203 -3.24 13.21 15.59
C SER A 203 -3.67 13.18 14.13
N VAL A 204 -3.87 14.37 13.58
CA VAL A 204 -4.20 14.59 12.17
C VAL A 204 -3.25 15.64 11.62
N GLU A 205 -2.68 15.36 10.46
CA GLU A 205 -1.90 16.30 9.68
C GLU A 205 -2.40 16.26 8.24
N THR A 206 -2.63 17.42 7.64
CA THR A 206 -3.05 17.51 6.25
C THR A 206 -2.01 18.30 5.46
N THR A 207 -1.50 17.68 4.40
CA THR A 207 -0.50 18.27 3.51
C THR A 207 -1.09 18.46 2.11
N GLU A 208 -1.04 19.69 1.62
CA GLU A 208 -1.31 20.04 0.24
C GLU A 208 -0.03 20.65 -0.35
N SER A 209 0.51 20.04 -1.41
CA SER A 209 1.74 20.51 -2.04
C SER A 209 1.48 20.90 -3.49
N GLY A 210 1.87 22.12 -3.85
CA GLY A 210 1.88 22.59 -5.24
C GLY A 210 3.24 22.38 -5.94
N ALA A 211 4.25 21.82 -5.23
CA ALA A 211 5.61 21.71 -5.75
C ALA A 211 5.69 20.93 -7.07
N GLU A 212 4.91 19.85 -7.16
CA GLU A 212 4.86 18.98 -8.35
C GLU A 212 3.58 19.15 -9.18
N GLN A 213 2.77 20.19 -8.93
CA GLN A 213 1.61 20.49 -9.76
C GLN A 213 2.00 21.19 -11.05
N PHE A 214 1.33 20.83 -12.12
CA PHE A 214 1.49 21.40 -13.44
C PHE A 214 0.13 21.87 -13.94
N HIS A 215 0.13 22.91 -14.77
CA HIS A 215 -1.09 23.38 -15.40
C HIS A 215 -1.59 22.42 -16.49
N GLU A 216 -0.65 21.83 -17.22
CA GLU A 216 -0.95 20.94 -18.33
C GLU A 216 -0.12 19.64 -18.22
N TYR A 217 -0.79 18.54 -18.49
CA TYR A 217 -0.20 17.19 -18.51
C TYR A 217 -0.38 16.62 -19.91
N ILE A 218 0.73 16.31 -20.57
CA ILE A 218 0.76 15.78 -21.92
C ILE A 218 1.36 14.39 -21.89
N VAL A 219 0.67 13.41 -22.45
CA VAL A 219 1.18 12.05 -22.64
C VAL A 219 1.25 11.77 -24.12
N VAL A 220 2.40 11.30 -24.58
CA VAL A 220 2.66 10.97 -25.98
C VAL A 220 2.93 9.48 -26.10
N SER A 221 2.29 8.81 -27.05
CA SER A 221 2.53 7.41 -27.39
C SER A 221 2.29 7.16 -28.88
N SER A 222 3.33 6.67 -29.57
CA SER A 222 3.25 6.23 -30.98
C SER A 222 2.55 7.23 -31.93
N GLY A 223 2.79 8.54 -31.74
CA GLY A 223 2.19 9.61 -32.55
C GLY A 223 0.82 10.07 -32.10
N LEU A 224 0.27 9.47 -31.05
CA LEU A 224 -0.94 9.93 -30.35
C LEU A 224 -0.56 10.83 -29.19
N GLU A 225 -1.42 11.78 -28.88
CA GLU A 225 -1.25 12.71 -27.76
C GLU A 225 -2.54 12.78 -26.93
N GLY A 226 -2.38 12.65 -25.62
CA GLY A 226 -3.43 12.88 -24.63
C GLY A 226 -3.10 14.05 -23.74
N ARG A 227 -4.11 14.86 -23.41
CA ARG A 227 -3.94 16.07 -22.59
C ARG A 227 -4.90 16.12 -21.42
N ALA A 228 -4.41 16.61 -20.28
CA ALA A 228 -5.23 16.98 -19.15
C ALA A 228 -4.80 18.37 -18.65
N ILE A 229 -5.78 19.23 -18.36
CA ILE A 229 -5.54 20.59 -17.86
C ILE A 229 -6.05 20.66 -16.43
N ASP A 230 -5.21 21.14 -15.51
CA ASP A 230 -5.61 21.43 -14.14
C ASP A 230 -6.12 22.88 -14.01
N PRO A 231 -7.44 23.11 -13.91
CA PRO A 231 -7.99 24.44 -13.80
C PRO A 231 -7.69 25.11 -12.45
N LEU A 232 -7.25 24.35 -11.44
CA LEU A 232 -6.90 24.86 -10.13
C LEU A 232 -5.42 25.28 -10.03
N CYS A 233 -4.61 24.90 -11.02
CA CYS A 233 -3.20 25.23 -11.06
C CYS A 233 -2.95 26.50 -11.89
N ASN A 234 -2.59 27.59 -11.22
CA ASN A 234 -2.37 28.90 -11.87
C ASN A 234 -0.94 29.09 -12.42
N ASN A 235 -0.04 28.11 -12.25
CA ASN A 235 1.27 28.18 -12.87
C ASN A 235 1.19 27.78 -14.37
N LYS A 236 2.26 28.09 -15.13
CA LYS A 236 2.33 27.73 -16.57
C LYS A 236 3.21 26.50 -16.83
N ARG A 237 3.40 25.66 -15.80
CA ARG A 237 4.26 24.47 -15.93
C ARG A 237 3.55 23.40 -16.71
N ILE A 238 4.30 22.72 -17.56
CA ILE A 238 3.82 21.61 -18.40
C ILE A 238 4.63 20.38 -18.04
N LEU A 239 3.97 19.24 -17.84
CA LEU A 239 4.58 17.93 -17.72
C LEU A 239 4.33 17.14 -19.00
N THR A 240 5.38 16.67 -19.65
CA THR A 240 5.25 15.77 -20.81
C THR A 240 5.86 14.40 -20.48
N LEU A 241 5.07 13.35 -20.69
CA LEU A 241 5.48 11.95 -20.54
C LEU A 241 5.50 11.28 -21.91
N ASN A 242 6.62 10.65 -22.25
CA ASN A 242 6.75 9.85 -23.46
C ASN A 242 6.59 8.36 -23.13
N LEU A 243 5.53 7.75 -23.65
CA LEU A 243 5.18 6.34 -23.51
C LEU A 243 5.13 5.63 -24.89
N SER A 244 5.99 6.03 -25.81
CA SER A 244 6.01 5.52 -27.18
C SER A 244 6.24 4.01 -27.26
N ASP A 245 6.89 3.43 -26.29
CA ASP A 245 7.22 2.00 -26.22
C ASP A 245 5.98 1.11 -26.01
N PHE A 246 4.88 1.67 -25.49
CA PHE A 246 3.68 0.91 -25.12
C PHE A 246 2.59 0.84 -26.19
N LYS A 247 2.69 1.59 -27.30
CA LYS A 247 1.68 1.62 -28.39
C LYS A 247 0.24 1.76 -27.90
N LEU A 248 0.01 2.76 -27.04
CA LEU A 248 -1.30 3.02 -26.47
C LEU A 248 -2.29 3.55 -27.51
N ASP A 249 -3.58 3.22 -27.33
CA ASP A 249 -4.69 3.88 -28.05
C ASP A 249 -5.02 5.26 -27.46
N GLN A 250 -5.84 6.04 -28.15
CA GLN A 250 -6.18 7.41 -27.76
C GLN A 250 -6.88 7.49 -26.39
N GLU A 251 -7.72 6.51 -26.05
CA GLU A 251 -8.41 6.48 -24.75
C GLU A 251 -7.42 6.29 -23.62
N LYS A 252 -6.46 5.37 -23.76
CA LYS A 252 -5.42 5.11 -22.76
C LYS A 252 -4.48 6.29 -22.59
N VAL A 253 -4.08 6.96 -23.68
CA VAL A 253 -3.22 8.14 -23.61
C VAL A 253 -3.93 9.27 -22.85
N ASN A 254 -5.21 9.53 -23.15
CA ASN A 254 -6.02 10.51 -22.44
C ASN A 254 -6.19 10.14 -20.96
N ARG A 255 -6.49 8.87 -20.67
CA ARG A 255 -6.64 8.37 -19.31
C ARG A 255 -5.34 8.51 -18.51
N ARG A 256 -4.19 8.23 -19.14
CA ARG A 256 -2.88 8.39 -18.47
C ARG A 256 -2.63 9.85 -18.10
N ALA A 257 -2.94 10.79 -18.96
CA ALA A 257 -2.82 12.23 -18.65
C ALA A 257 -3.69 12.63 -17.45
N GLN A 258 -4.91 12.10 -17.34
CA GLN A 258 -5.79 12.32 -16.18
C GLN A 258 -5.22 11.72 -14.90
N ILE A 259 -4.67 10.52 -14.95
CA ILE A 259 -4.03 9.88 -13.77
C ILE A 259 -2.88 10.76 -13.26
N GLU A 260 -2.03 11.29 -14.16
CA GLU A 260 -0.93 12.17 -13.76
C GLU A 260 -1.41 13.46 -13.11
N LEU A 261 -2.48 14.05 -13.62
CA LEU A 261 -3.11 15.23 -13.02
C LEU A 261 -3.56 14.94 -11.59
N TYR A 262 -4.37 13.88 -11.38
CA TYR A 262 -4.89 13.55 -10.04
C TYR A 262 -3.77 13.16 -9.06
N ARG A 263 -2.76 12.41 -9.54
CA ARG A 263 -1.61 12.00 -8.72
C ARG A 263 -0.84 13.20 -8.18
N ARG A 264 -0.60 14.21 -9.01
CA ARG A 264 0.19 15.39 -8.62
C ARG A 264 -0.61 16.47 -7.93
N ARG A 265 -1.93 16.40 -8.00
CA ARG A 265 -2.86 17.27 -7.30
C ARG A 265 -3.27 16.69 -5.94
N ARG A 266 -2.69 15.59 -5.52
CA ARG A 266 -3.15 14.88 -4.32
C ARG A 266 -3.02 15.74 -3.06
N ARG A 267 -4.07 15.70 -2.26
CA ARG A 267 -4.09 16.09 -0.87
C ARG A 267 -3.91 14.86 -0.03
N THR A 268 -2.95 14.86 0.89
CA THR A 268 -2.69 13.74 1.79
C THR A 268 -3.07 14.14 3.19
N THR A 269 -3.91 13.34 3.83
CA THR A 269 -4.23 13.48 5.26
C THR A 269 -3.61 12.31 6.00
N THR A 270 -2.68 12.61 6.88
CA THR A 270 -1.99 11.62 7.70
C THR A 270 -2.61 11.59 9.09
N VAL A 271 -3.00 10.41 9.54
CA VAL A 271 -3.59 10.18 10.87
C VAL A 271 -2.76 9.18 11.65
N THR A 272 -2.58 9.43 12.95
CA THR A 272 -1.96 8.46 13.85
C THR A 272 -3.03 7.86 14.75
N VAL A 273 -3.04 6.54 14.84
CA VAL A 273 -3.98 5.75 15.66
C VAL A 273 -3.22 4.83 16.61
N SER A 274 -3.89 4.39 17.71
CA SER A 274 -3.34 3.35 18.58
C SER A 274 -3.55 1.97 17.98
N GLY A 275 -2.51 1.13 18.05
CA GLY A 275 -2.54 -0.23 17.51
C GLY A 275 -2.29 -0.26 16.01
N TRP A 276 -2.23 -1.48 15.47
CA TRP A 276 -1.93 -1.74 14.05
C TRP A 276 -3.16 -2.08 13.22
N GLY A 277 -4.31 -2.17 13.86
CA GLY A 277 -5.57 -2.56 13.21
C GLY A 277 -6.70 -2.68 14.22
N LEU A 278 -7.53 -3.73 14.11
CA LEU A 278 -8.64 -3.99 15.03
C LEU A 278 -8.17 -4.18 16.48
N THR A 279 -8.91 -3.58 17.40
CA THR A 279 -8.69 -3.78 18.84
C THR A 279 -9.15 -5.19 19.27
N ASP A 280 -8.67 -5.66 20.43
CA ASP A 280 -9.08 -6.95 21.00
C ASP A 280 -10.61 -7.07 21.13
N ALA A 281 -11.32 -5.98 21.43
CA ALA A 281 -12.77 -5.95 21.54
C ALA A 281 -13.45 -6.11 20.17
N GLN A 282 -12.92 -5.45 19.15
CA GLN A 282 -13.42 -5.57 17.77
C GLN A 282 -13.14 -6.98 17.20
N ILE A 283 -11.94 -7.52 17.41
CA ILE A 283 -11.61 -8.89 16.97
C ILE A 283 -12.57 -9.93 17.58
N LYS A 284 -12.96 -9.76 18.85
CA LYS A 284 -13.94 -10.66 19.51
C LYS A 284 -15.36 -10.55 18.96
N SER A 285 -15.74 -9.38 18.46
CA SER A 285 -17.09 -9.11 17.98
C SER A 285 -17.28 -9.42 16.49
N PHE A 286 -16.19 -9.63 15.74
CA PHE A 286 -16.24 -9.91 14.31
C PHE A 286 -15.75 -11.32 14.01
N GLU A 287 -16.57 -12.10 13.32
CA GLU A 287 -16.12 -13.30 12.62
C GLU A 287 -15.35 -12.86 11.35
N THR A 288 -14.10 -12.49 11.52
CA THR A 288 -13.25 -12.08 10.39
C THR A 288 -12.85 -13.31 9.58
N THR A 289 -13.28 -13.35 8.33
CA THR A 289 -12.95 -14.42 7.38
C THR A 289 -11.63 -14.19 6.66
N HIS A 290 -11.06 -12.97 6.74
CA HIS A 290 -9.86 -12.58 6.00
C HIS A 290 -8.82 -11.91 6.91
N GLU A 291 -7.63 -12.50 6.98
CA GLU A 291 -6.50 -11.99 7.77
C GLU A 291 -6.11 -10.55 7.42
N LYS A 292 -6.21 -10.19 6.14
CA LYS A 292 -5.89 -8.84 5.64
C LYS A 292 -6.77 -7.75 6.26
N GLU A 293 -8.00 -8.08 6.61
CA GLU A 293 -8.96 -7.12 7.19
C GLU A 293 -8.68 -6.77 8.66
N LEU A 294 -7.71 -7.44 9.28
CA LEU A 294 -7.35 -7.18 10.69
C LEU A 294 -6.38 -6.02 10.86
N PHE A 295 -5.67 -5.63 9.81
CA PHE A 295 -4.68 -4.56 9.81
C PHE A 295 -5.06 -3.45 8.85
N PHE A 296 -4.60 -2.24 9.12
CA PHE A 296 -4.62 -1.18 8.12
C PHE A 296 -3.62 -1.53 7.02
N ASN A 297 -4.04 -1.63 5.79
CA ASN A 297 -3.15 -1.92 4.66
C ASN A 297 -3.35 -0.89 3.53
N PRO A 298 -2.32 -0.59 2.73
CA PRO A 298 -2.47 0.19 1.51
C PRO A 298 -3.50 -0.44 0.57
N ASN A 299 -4.13 0.39 -0.28
CA ASN A 299 -5.18 0.03 -1.23
C ASN A 299 -6.56 -0.29 -0.61
N PHE A 300 -6.73 -0.14 0.69
CA PHE A 300 -8.04 -0.26 1.33
C PHE A 300 -8.80 1.06 1.31
N LEU A 301 -10.11 0.96 1.11
CA LEU A 301 -11.05 2.06 1.27
C LEU A 301 -11.57 2.08 2.70
N ILE A 302 -11.49 3.23 3.35
CA ILE A 302 -11.89 3.39 4.75
C ILE A 302 -12.79 4.60 4.92
N PRO A 303 -13.92 4.49 5.66
CA PRO A 303 -14.72 5.62 6.06
C PRO A 303 -13.94 6.55 7.00
N VAL A 304 -13.97 7.85 6.75
CA VAL A 304 -13.21 8.86 7.50
C VAL A 304 -14.16 9.97 7.93
N TYR A 305 -14.11 10.32 9.22
CA TYR A 305 -14.81 11.46 9.78
C TYR A 305 -13.83 12.34 10.57
N ILE A 306 -13.30 13.37 9.93
CA ILE A 306 -12.31 14.31 10.49
C ILE A 306 -12.79 15.73 10.21
N PRO A 307 -13.71 16.29 11.04
CA PRO A 307 -14.25 17.63 10.84
C PRO A 307 -13.19 18.73 10.80
N SER A 308 -12.13 18.61 11.59
CA SER A 308 -11.00 19.58 11.59
C SER A 308 -10.29 19.68 10.24
N ALA A 309 -10.28 18.59 9.45
CA ALA A 309 -9.74 18.54 8.09
C ALA A 309 -10.81 18.69 7.01
N GLY A 310 -12.09 18.88 7.39
CA GLY A 310 -13.23 18.96 6.46
C GLY A 310 -13.54 17.63 5.76
N LEU A 311 -13.24 16.50 6.38
CA LEU A 311 -13.41 15.16 5.80
C LEU A 311 -14.60 14.43 6.44
N ASP A 312 -15.60 14.07 5.62
CA ASP A 312 -16.69 13.15 5.91
C ASP A 312 -16.96 12.32 4.65
N CYS A 313 -16.05 11.39 4.37
CA CYS A 313 -16.05 10.63 3.12
C CYS A 313 -15.27 9.31 3.26
N THR A 314 -15.34 8.48 2.25
CA THR A 314 -14.45 7.32 2.16
C THR A 314 -13.15 7.72 1.47
N MET A 315 -12.03 7.43 2.09
CA MET A 315 -10.69 7.67 1.55
C MET A 315 -9.95 6.36 1.31
N MET A 316 -8.89 6.44 0.54
CA MET A 316 -8.02 5.31 0.30
C MET A 316 -6.75 5.43 1.12
N ILE A 317 -6.34 4.33 1.72
CA ILE A 317 -5.05 4.23 2.39
C ILE A 317 -3.97 4.10 1.32
N SER A 318 -3.10 5.10 1.22
CA SER A 318 -1.95 5.08 0.30
C SER A 318 -0.70 4.52 0.95
N GLU A 319 -0.54 4.77 2.26
CA GLU A 319 0.64 4.35 3.01
C GLU A 319 0.27 4.04 4.45
N VAL A 320 0.97 3.09 5.05
CA VAL A 320 0.85 2.71 6.46
C VAL A 320 2.23 2.53 7.06
N GLU A 321 2.46 3.16 8.19
CA GLU A 321 3.63 2.96 9.02
C GLU A 321 3.23 2.35 10.37
N TYR A 322 3.68 1.14 10.65
CA TYR A 322 3.48 0.49 11.93
C TYR A 322 4.68 0.71 12.82
N ARG A 323 4.45 1.15 14.05
CA ARG A 323 5.49 1.40 15.05
C ARG A 323 5.22 0.64 16.33
N ALA A 324 6.24 -0.03 16.84
CA ALA A 324 6.19 -0.68 18.14
C ALA A 324 7.50 -0.51 18.87
N GLU A 325 7.40 -0.13 20.13
CA GLU A 325 8.48 -0.07 21.12
C GLU A 325 7.88 -0.26 22.52
N SER A 326 8.69 -0.26 23.57
CA SER A 326 8.23 -0.60 24.93
C SER A 326 6.99 0.15 25.42
N SER A 327 6.79 1.41 24.99
CA SER A 327 5.66 2.28 25.41
C SER A 327 4.79 2.78 24.24
N VAL A 328 5.16 2.46 23.01
CA VAL A 328 4.48 2.90 21.79
C VAL A 328 4.02 1.71 21.00
N PHE A 329 2.74 1.70 20.64
CA PHE A 329 2.15 0.73 19.74
C PHE A 329 1.14 1.44 18.86
N ASP A 330 1.64 2.06 17.80
CA ASP A 330 0.91 3.00 16.96
C ASP A 330 0.99 2.64 15.48
N CYS A 331 0.05 3.17 14.74
CA CYS A 331 0.01 3.12 13.29
C CYS A 331 -0.22 4.53 12.75
N THR A 332 0.60 4.95 11.79
CA THR A 332 0.42 6.17 11.02
C THR A 332 -0.12 5.80 9.64
N ILE A 333 -1.23 6.41 9.23
CA ILE A 333 -1.97 6.08 8.02
C ILE A 333 -2.05 7.32 7.15
N SER A 334 -1.56 7.24 5.92
CA SER A 334 -1.69 8.29 4.91
C SER A 334 -2.92 8.02 4.04
N LEU A 335 -3.83 8.97 4.04
CA LEU A 335 -5.12 8.92 3.36
C LEU A 335 -5.11 9.85 2.15
N VAL A 336 -5.60 9.36 1.03
CA VAL A 336 -5.75 10.13 -0.21
C VAL A 336 -7.12 9.91 -0.84
N ASN A 337 -7.52 10.82 -1.71
CA ASN A 337 -8.71 10.58 -2.54
C ASN A 337 -8.43 9.39 -3.48
N PRO A 338 -9.33 8.41 -3.60
CA PRO A 338 -9.18 7.28 -4.51
C PRO A 338 -8.90 7.66 -5.97
N GLU A 339 -9.36 8.82 -6.42
CA GLU A 339 -9.10 9.35 -7.78
C GLU A 339 -7.61 9.45 -8.10
N VAL A 340 -6.76 9.66 -7.10
CA VAL A 340 -5.29 9.76 -7.25
C VAL A 340 -4.70 8.58 -8.01
N TYR A 341 -5.25 7.38 -7.82
CA TYR A 341 -4.78 6.17 -8.48
C TYR A 341 -5.75 5.62 -9.53
N MET A 342 -7.00 6.04 -9.52
CA MET A 342 -8.04 5.53 -10.43
C MET A 342 -8.15 6.32 -11.73
N GLY A 343 -7.71 7.58 -11.75
CA GLY A 343 -7.77 8.46 -12.92
C GLY A 343 -9.18 8.76 -13.43
N LYS A 344 -10.21 8.51 -12.63
CA LYS A 344 -11.60 8.86 -12.92
C LYS A 344 -12.18 9.56 -11.70
N GLU A 345 -13.00 10.60 -11.92
CA GLU A 345 -13.89 11.08 -10.87
C GLU A 345 -14.65 9.86 -10.34
N GLY A 346 -14.38 9.51 -9.09
CA GLY A 346 -14.95 8.33 -8.49
C GLY A 346 -16.47 8.43 -8.44
N THR A 347 -17.15 7.61 -9.20
CA THR A 347 -18.61 7.47 -9.11
C THR A 347 -19.07 7.03 -7.73
N VAL A 348 -18.15 6.59 -6.88
CA VAL A 348 -18.38 6.14 -5.49
C VAL A 348 -18.45 7.32 -4.51
N PHE A 349 -17.88 8.48 -4.86
CA PHE A 349 -17.68 9.61 -3.93
C PHE A 349 -18.32 10.92 -4.42
N LYS A 350 -19.40 10.83 -5.19
CA LYS A 350 -20.22 12.03 -5.38
C LYS A 350 -20.68 12.51 -4.02
N ASP A 351 -20.04 13.57 -3.55
CA ASP A 351 -20.61 14.45 -2.55
C ASP A 351 -22.06 14.71 -2.95
N LYS A 352 -23.02 14.11 -2.22
CA LYS A 352 -24.43 14.39 -2.40
C LYS A 352 -24.78 15.77 -1.83
N LYS A 353 -24.00 16.79 -2.16
CA LYS A 353 -24.30 18.19 -1.85
C LYS A 353 -25.30 18.82 -2.80
N SER A 354 -25.96 18.08 -3.64
CA SER A 354 -26.98 18.66 -4.51
C SER A 354 -28.34 17.97 -4.34
N GLY A 355 -29.20 18.58 -3.57
CA GLY A 355 -30.62 18.61 -3.89
C GLY A 355 -31.54 17.53 -3.33
N LEU A 356 -31.25 16.92 -2.20
CA LEU A 356 -32.25 16.08 -1.52
C LEU A 356 -32.79 16.78 -0.25
N LYS A 357 -33.99 17.32 -0.37
CA LYS A 357 -34.85 17.67 0.76
C LYS A 357 -35.27 16.35 1.46
N GLY A 358 -34.53 15.94 2.45
CA GLY A 358 -34.84 14.81 3.31
C GLY A 358 -33.63 14.56 4.20
N LYS A 359 -33.83 14.34 5.50
CA LYS A 359 -32.79 14.07 6.49
C LYS A 359 -31.88 12.96 5.99
N GLN A 360 -30.83 13.29 5.26
CA GLN A 360 -29.75 12.37 4.97
C GLN A 360 -28.85 12.32 6.20
N LYS A 361 -28.78 11.14 6.81
CA LYS A 361 -27.80 10.85 7.86
C LYS A 361 -26.42 11.02 7.24
N THR A 362 -25.53 11.69 7.94
CA THR A 362 -24.11 11.75 7.56
C THR A 362 -23.57 10.32 7.44
N GLY A 363 -22.56 10.09 6.61
CA GLY A 363 -21.96 8.76 6.44
C GLY A 363 -21.57 8.13 7.77
N PHE A 364 -21.10 8.95 8.72
CA PHE A 364 -20.81 8.54 10.10
C PHE A 364 -22.04 8.02 10.84
N ASN A 365 -23.17 8.74 10.82
CA ASN A 365 -24.40 8.31 11.50
C ASN A 365 -25.00 7.05 10.87
N ALA A 366 -24.90 6.90 9.54
CA ALA A 366 -25.32 5.69 8.84
C ALA A 366 -24.46 4.49 9.25
N PHE A 367 -23.16 4.70 9.39
CA PHE A 367 -22.22 3.68 9.85
C PHE A 367 -22.48 3.26 11.31
N ILE A 368 -22.67 4.21 12.23
CA ILE A 368 -23.00 3.90 13.64
C ILE A 368 -24.28 3.07 13.73
N GLU A 369 -25.32 3.44 12.99
CA GLU A 369 -26.56 2.67 12.99
C GLU A 369 -26.39 1.27 12.39
N GLU A 370 -25.57 1.11 11.35
CA GLU A 370 -25.27 -0.20 10.77
C GLU A 370 -24.48 -1.07 11.76
N VAL A 371 -23.49 -0.51 12.46
CA VAL A 371 -22.75 -1.21 13.52
C VAL A 371 -23.69 -1.61 14.67
N GLU A 372 -24.57 -0.71 15.13
CA GLU A 372 -25.54 -1.02 16.16
C GLU A 372 -26.56 -2.08 15.72
N GLN A 373 -27.02 -2.05 14.46
CA GLN A 373 -27.91 -3.06 13.91
C GLN A 373 -27.25 -4.43 13.85
N ARG A 374 -25.99 -4.50 13.42
CA ARG A 374 -25.21 -5.75 13.39
C ARG A 374 -24.96 -6.28 14.81
N GLN A 375 -24.66 -5.41 15.79
CA GLN A 375 -24.51 -5.81 17.19
C GLN A 375 -25.84 -6.31 17.81
N LYS A 376 -26.99 -5.77 17.39
CA LYS A 376 -28.30 -6.26 17.80
C LYS A 376 -28.71 -7.57 17.15
N ALA A 377 -28.26 -7.81 15.92
CA ALA A 377 -28.52 -9.06 15.19
C ALA A 377 -27.63 -10.23 15.67
N ALA A 378 -26.52 -9.93 16.34
CA ALA A 378 -25.59 -10.92 16.89
C ALA A 378 -25.90 -11.32 18.35
N LYS A 379 -26.93 -10.72 18.97
CA LYS A 379 -27.49 -11.10 20.27
C LYS A 379 -28.77 -11.93 20.07
#